data_b4d8f1decc44576d4567f54a58827c55
#
_entry.id   b4d8f1decc44576d4567f54a58827c55
#
_cell.length_a   1.000
_cell.length_b   1.000
_cell.length_c   1.000
_cell.angle_alpha   90.00
_cell.angle_beta   90.00
_cell.angle_gamma   90.00
#
_symmetry.space_group_name_H-M   'P 1'
#
loop_
_entity.id
_entity.type
_entity.pdbx_description
1 polymer ?
#
loop_
_entity_poly.entity_id
_entity_poly.type
_entity_poly.pdbx_seq_one_letter_code
_entity_poly.pdbx_strand_id
1 'polypeptide(L)'
;MTTLEFVSTSADGLSESATPLVSAAALLTGPGTHPTVTLPVVPGRAPDTEALWRWLAESADFFGIEMPAIAHLRRALTDFTDELQRRHGPRTAVVTVVVVDAQVVVSGTPISPVRTEPVHLARCSMPPPMPSWRQMAARTTSRAAQLRTERELAGSGHADAVPTDSGHLGVPLLGALVCDTPGGRVGLGAARLGRLRAAGLLDTSTTLTDAPLEPAAVTRAWWVSPRYETHPVASIGELRW
;
A
#
# COMPACT_ATOMS: atom_id res chain seq x y z
N MET A 1 3.81 13.15 -14.18
CA MET A 1 4.15 13.47 -12.76
C MET A 1 5.47 12.80 -12.45
N THR A 2 6.46 13.56 -11.96
CA THR A 2 7.80 13.02 -11.70
C THR A 2 7.82 12.37 -10.31
N THR A 3 8.33 11.14 -10.23
CA THR A 3 8.61 10.45 -8.98
C THR A 3 9.91 11.01 -8.41
N LEU A 4 9.92 11.35 -7.12
CA LEU A 4 11.12 11.69 -6.39
C LEU A 4 11.65 10.45 -5.70
N GLU A 5 12.96 10.29 -5.69
CA GLU A 5 13.65 9.17 -5.03
C GLU A 5 14.89 9.68 -4.27
N PHE A 6 14.98 9.29 -3.00
CA PHE A 6 16.05 9.69 -2.09
C PHE A 6 16.57 8.51 -1.30
N VAL A 7 17.84 8.54 -0.95
CA VAL A 7 18.46 7.63 0.01
C VAL A 7 18.81 8.39 1.27
N SER A 8 18.55 7.78 2.39
CA SER A 8 19.06 8.20 3.68
C SER A 8 20.02 7.16 4.22
N THR A 9 21.27 7.56 4.41
CA THR A 9 22.26 6.79 5.16
C THR A 9 22.28 7.26 6.61
N SER A 10 22.75 6.42 7.53
CA SER A 10 22.83 6.77 8.96
C SER A 10 23.77 7.95 9.23
N ALA A 11 24.74 8.21 8.33
CA ALA A 11 25.79 9.24 8.50
C ALA A 11 25.39 10.58 7.85
N ASP A 12 24.84 10.58 6.65
CA ASP A 12 24.85 11.74 5.77
C ASP A 12 23.46 12.39 5.51
N GLY A 13 22.41 11.89 6.17
CA GLY A 13 21.06 12.40 5.94
C GLY A 13 20.47 11.97 4.60
N LEU A 14 19.50 12.75 4.11
CA LEU A 14 18.78 12.47 2.89
C LEU A 14 19.50 13.06 1.68
N SER A 15 19.83 12.26 0.68
CA SER A 15 20.41 12.71 -0.58
C SER A 15 19.54 12.27 -1.77
N GLU A 16 19.37 13.18 -2.75
CA GLU A 16 18.69 12.83 -4.01
C GLU A 16 19.56 11.87 -4.82
N SER A 17 18.95 10.80 -5.29
CA SER A 17 19.63 9.86 -6.15
C SER A 17 19.64 10.37 -7.58
N ALA A 18 20.83 10.68 -8.09
CA ALA A 18 21.06 10.94 -9.52
C ALA A 18 21.14 9.63 -10.34
N THR A 19 21.27 8.49 -9.67
CA THR A 19 21.29 7.14 -10.26
C THR A 19 20.40 6.21 -9.44
N PRO A 20 19.82 5.14 -10.04
CA PRO A 20 19.07 4.16 -9.28
C PRO A 20 19.94 3.61 -8.15
N LEU A 21 19.55 3.89 -6.92
CA LEU A 21 20.33 3.69 -5.70
C LEU A 21 20.50 2.26 -5.29
N VAL A 22 19.61 1.42 -5.75
CA VAL A 22 19.83 -0.01 -5.70
C VAL A 22 20.51 -0.34 -7.00
N SER A 23 21.84 -0.46 -6.97
CA SER A 23 22.56 -0.92 -8.15
C SER A 23 21.94 -2.24 -8.60
N ALA A 24 21.81 -2.45 -9.90
CA ALA A 24 21.36 -3.73 -10.43
C ALA A 24 22.15 -4.90 -9.83
N ALA A 25 23.43 -4.68 -9.47
CA ALA A 25 24.26 -5.63 -8.77
C ALA A 25 23.74 -5.93 -7.35
N ALA A 26 23.33 -4.93 -6.55
CA ALA A 26 22.76 -5.17 -5.22
C ALA A 26 21.41 -5.91 -5.28
N LEU A 27 20.58 -5.62 -6.29
CA LEU A 27 19.35 -6.36 -6.53
C LEU A 27 19.60 -7.81 -6.98
N LEU A 28 20.67 -8.06 -7.74
CA LEU A 28 20.99 -9.38 -8.28
C LEU A 28 21.83 -10.23 -7.32
N THR A 29 22.64 -9.63 -6.46
CA THR A 29 23.53 -10.33 -5.51
C THR A 29 22.94 -10.41 -4.09
N GLY A 30 22.00 -9.54 -3.76
CA GLY A 30 21.27 -9.63 -2.50
C GLY A 30 20.16 -10.70 -2.55
N PRO A 31 19.48 -10.96 -1.43
CA PRO A 31 18.38 -11.94 -1.35
C PRO A 31 17.16 -11.56 -2.23
N GLY A 32 17.21 -10.44 -2.95
CA GLY A 32 16.13 -9.96 -3.82
C GLY A 32 14.82 -9.58 -3.09
N THR A 33 14.86 -9.59 -1.77
CA THR A 33 13.69 -9.44 -0.89
C THR A 33 13.94 -8.34 0.14
N HIS A 34 13.90 -7.08 -0.29
CA HIS A 34 14.08 -5.95 0.61
C HIS A 34 12.75 -5.56 1.27
N PRO A 35 12.69 -5.43 2.61
CA PRO A 35 11.49 -4.98 3.31
C PRO A 35 10.97 -3.67 2.72
N THR A 36 9.67 -3.62 2.46
CA THR A 36 9.05 -2.43 1.86
C THR A 36 7.69 -2.14 2.47
N VAL A 37 7.36 -0.86 2.48
CA VAL A 37 6.02 -0.40 2.82
C VAL A 37 5.65 0.77 1.94
N THR A 38 4.41 0.78 1.47
CA THR A 38 3.82 1.93 0.78
C THR A 38 2.73 2.54 1.66
N LEU A 39 2.72 3.86 1.76
CA LEU A 39 1.79 4.60 2.62
C LEU A 39 1.37 5.92 1.96
N PRO A 40 0.16 6.43 2.26
CA PRO A 40 -0.21 7.79 1.90
C PRO A 40 0.38 8.77 2.90
N VAL A 41 0.88 9.89 2.40
CA VAL A 41 1.38 11.02 3.19
C VAL A 41 0.56 12.26 2.86
N VAL A 42 0.05 12.90 3.89
CA VAL A 42 -0.77 14.11 3.79
C VAL A 42 -0.01 15.29 4.39
N PRO A 43 -0.02 16.47 3.76
CA PRO A 43 0.65 17.65 4.29
C PRO A 43 0.25 17.94 5.74
N GLY A 44 1.23 18.26 6.57
CA GLY A 44 1.01 18.61 7.98
C GLY A 44 0.69 17.44 8.90
N ARG A 45 0.74 16.18 8.40
CA ARG A 45 0.49 14.98 9.20
C ARG A 45 1.67 14.03 9.16
N ALA A 46 2.30 13.83 10.32
CA ALA A 46 3.42 12.89 10.42
C ALA A 46 2.92 11.43 10.30
N PRO A 47 3.61 10.58 9.53
CA PRO A 47 3.33 9.15 9.49
C PRO A 47 3.57 8.48 10.85
N ASP A 48 2.80 7.44 11.15
CA ASP A 48 3.06 6.57 12.31
C ASP A 48 4.32 5.72 12.05
N THR A 49 5.47 6.29 12.38
CA THR A 49 6.78 5.68 12.12
C THR A 49 6.98 4.38 12.92
N GLU A 50 6.37 4.25 14.10
CA GLU A 50 6.49 3.03 14.90
C GLU A 50 5.74 1.85 14.29
N ALA A 51 4.52 2.09 13.82
CA ALA A 51 3.77 1.07 13.09
C ALA A 51 4.45 0.68 11.77
N LEU A 52 5.04 1.64 11.05
CA LEU A 52 5.79 1.38 9.83
C LEU A 52 7.06 0.57 10.11
N TRP A 53 7.81 0.95 11.15
CA TRP A 53 9.04 0.24 11.53
C TRP A 53 8.74 -1.22 11.91
N ARG A 54 7.72 -1.46 12.71
CA ARG A 54 7.27 -2.83 13.06
C ARG A 54 6.89 -3.64 11.82
N TRP A 55 6.15 -3.04 10.89
CA TRP A 55 5.77 -3.70 9.64
C TRP A 55 6.99 -4.14 8.82
N LEU A 56 8.00 -3.28 8.71
CA LEU A 56 9.25 -3.58 8.00
C LEU A 56 10.08 -4.63 8.76
N ALA A 57 10.16 -4.50 10.09
CA ALA A 57 10.94 -5.39 10.94
C ALA A 57 10.45 -6.84 10.91
N GLU A 58 9.14 -7.08 10.86
CA GLU A 58 8.60 -8.44 10.75
C GLU A 58 9.09 -9.18 9.50
N SER A 59 9.17 -8.50 8.35
CA SER A 59 9.69 -9.11 7.13
C SER A 59 11.22 -9.16 7.11
N ALA A 60 11.89 -8.16 7.68
CA ALA A 60 13.33 -8.12 7.82
C ALA A 60 13.84 -9.29 8.69
N ASP A 61 13.23 -9.50 9.86
CA ASP A 61 13.54 -10.60 10.77
C ASP A 61 13.36 -11.96 10.09
N PHE A 62 12.24 -12.14 9.37
CA PHE A 62 11.96 -13.38 8.65
C PHE A 62 13.03 -13.74 7.60
N PHE A 63 13.59 -12.74 6.92
CA PHE A 63 14.59 -12.93 5.87
C PHE A 63 16.04 -12.67 6.34
N GLY A 64 16.26 -12.41 7.63
CA GLY A 64 17.58 -12.14 8.19
C GLY A 64 18.21 -10.83 7.67
N ILE A 65 17.39 -9.80 7.45
CA ILE A 65 17.83 -8.49 6.93
C ILE A 65 17.99 -7.52 8.10
N GLU A 66 19.12 -6.82 8.13
CA GLU A 66 19.39 -5.81 9.13
C GLU A 66 18.48 -4.59 8.98
N MET A 67 17.87 -4.18 10.09
CA MET A 67 17.00 -3.00 10.12
C MET A 67 17.74 -1.76 10.60
N PRO A 68 17.47 -0.59 9.99
CA PRO A 68 17.98 0.68 10.51
C PRO A 68 17.33 1.01 11.85
N ALA A 69 17.96 1.85 12.64
CA ALA A 69 17.34 2.39 13.85
C ALA A 69 16.05 3.15 13.50
N ILE A 70 15.01 3.05 14.35
CA ILE A 70 13.73 3.74 14.14
C ILE A 70 13.90 5.26 14.01
N ALA A 71 14.87 5.84 14.71
CA ALA A 71 15.18 7.28 14.59
C ALA A 71 15.67 7.65 13.19
N HIS A 72 16.38 6.74 12.51
CA HIS A 72 16.83 6.93 11.13
C HIS A 72 15.62 6.91 10.17
N LEU A 73 14.74 5.92 10.28
CA LEU A 73 13.52 5.86 9.48
C LEU A 73 12.64 7.11 9.68
N ARG A 74 12.48 7.57 10.93
CA ARG A 74 11.71 8.78 11.24
C ARG A 74 12.29 10.00 10.57
N ARG A 75 13.61 10.20 10.67
CA ARG A 75 14.32 11.31 10.02
C ARG A 75 14.15 11.26 8.50
N ALA A 76 14.43 10.11 7.89
CA ALA A 76 14.30 9.94 6.44
C ALA A 76 12.90 10.28 5.91
N LEU A 77 11.85 9.85 6.62
CA LEU A 77 10.46 10.17 6.25
C LEU A 77 10.14 11.65 6.43
N THR A 78 10.61 12.29 7.51
CA THR A 78 10.38 13.72 7.74
C THR A 78 11.05 14.53 6.66
N ASP A 79 12.36 14.35 6.45
CA ASP A 79 13.15 15.10 5.47
C ASP A 79 12.60 14.90 4.05
N PHE A 80 12.19 13.65 3.71
CA PHE A 80 11.59 13.37 2.41
C PHE A 80 10.23 14.05 2.23
N THR A 81 9.39 14.06 3.26
CA THR A 81 8.07 14.69 3.21
C THR A 81 8.20 16.19 3.02
N ASP A 82 9.13 16.83 3.72
CA ASP A 82 9.42 18.26 3.59
C ASP A 82 9.91 18.58 2.17
N GLU A 83 10.82 17.77 1.63
CA GLU A 83 11.34 17.96 0.27
C GLU A 83 10.23 17.77 -0.78
N LEU A 84 9.37 16.77 -0.60
CA LEU A 84 8.23 16.50 -1.48
C LEU A 84 7.27 17.70 -1.51
N GLN A 85 6.97 18.27 -0.34
CA GLN A 85 6.13 19.48 -0.22
C GLN A 85 6.79 20.71 -0.82
N ARG A 86 8.09 20.87 -0.63
CA ARG A 86 8.85 21.97 -1.23
C ARG A 86 8.82 21.94 -2.75
N ARG A 87 8.92 20.76 -3.37
CA ARG A 87 8.94 20.60 -4.85
C ARG A 87 7.56 20.61 -5.50
N HIS A 88 6.56 20.02 -4.85
CA HIS A 88 5.24 19.82 -5.45
C HIS A 88 4.12 20.60 -4.77
N GLY A 89 4.45 21.40 -3.74
CA GLY A 89 3.45 22.05 -2.89
C GLY A 89 2.74 21.07 -1.94
N PRO A 90 1.77 21.56 -1.15
CA PRO A 90 1.08 20.79 -0.13
C PRO A 90 0.06 19.82 -0.77
N ARG A 91 0.55 18.72 -1.33
CA ARG A 91 -0.26 17.68 -1.98
C ARG A 91 -0.13 16.35 -1.26
N THR A 92 -1.21 15.61 -1.23
CA THR A 92 -1.16 14.20 -0.83
C THR A 92 -0.26 13.42 -1.80
N ALA A 93 0.56 12.55 -1.26
CA ALA A 93 1.45 11.70 -2.03
C ALA A 93 1.36 10.24 -1.57
N VAL A 94 1.70 9.33 -2.45
CA VAL A 94 2.04 7.96 -2.08
C VAL A 94 3.56 7.87 -1.94
N VAL A 95 4.00 7.34 -0.81
CA VAL A 95 5.41 7.19 -0.47
C VAL A 95 5.70 5.72 -0.28
N THR A 96 6.79 5.25 -0.87
CA THR A 96 7.30 3.89 -0.70
C THR A 96 8.64 3.96 0.00
N VAL A 97 8.76 3.20 1.07
CA VAL A 97 10.00 3.01 1.84
C VAL A 97 10.52 1.61 1.57
N VAL A 98 11.81 1.50 1.31
CA VAL A 98 12.53 0.23 1.13
C VAL A 98 13.75 0.24 2.05
N VAL A 99 13.99 -0.87 2.75
CA VAL A 99 15.19 -1.06 3.56
C VAL A 99 16.20 -1.90 2.77
N VAL A 100 17.39 -1.37 2.55
CA VAL A 100 18.49 -2.03 1.82
C VAL A 100 19.77 -1.83 2.61
N ASP A 101 20.38 -2.91 3.09
CA ASP A 101 21.65 -2.88 3.83
C ASP A 101 21.67 -1.83 4.97
N ALA A 102 20.66 -1.89 5.84
CA ALA A 102 20.41 -0.93 6.93
C ALA A 102 20.23 0.53 6.49
N GLN A 103 20.12 0.81 5.19
CA GLN A 103 19.79 2.11 4.62
C GLN A 103 18.27 2.23 4.37
N VAL A 104 17.79 3.45 4.32
CA VAL A 104 16.39 3.76 4.00
C VAL A 104 16.32 4.43 2.62
N VAL A 105 15.70 3.77 1.67
CA VAL A 105 15.37 4.35 0.37
C VAL A 105 13.93 4.82 0.42
N VAL A 106 13.68 6.07 0.07
CA VAL A 106 12.34 6.66 0.07
C VAL A 106 12.03 7.21 -1.31
N SER A 107 10.92 6.79 -1.87
CA SER A 107 10.42 7.33 -3.13
C SER A 107 8.98 7.79 -2.98
N GLY A 108 8.57 8.81 -3.73
CA GLY A 108 7.21 9.33 -3.62
C GLY A 108 6.72 10.03 -4.88
N THR A 109 5.40 9.95 -5.05
CA THR A 109 4.70 10.58 -6.16
C THR A 109 3.43 11.23 -5.64
N PRO A 110 3.17 12.52 -5.96
CA PRO A 110 1.88 13.14 -5.64
C PRO A 110 0.73 12.37 -6.28
N ILE A 111 -0.39 12.29 -5.57
CA ILE A 111 -1.60 11.61 -6.02
C ILE A 111 -2.84 12.49 -5.84
N SER A 112 -3.91 12.13 -6.54
CA SER A 112 -5.25 12.58 -6.24
C SER A 112 -5.93 11.48 -5.42
N PRO A 113 -6.12 11.68 -4.10
CA PRO A 113 -6.59 10.59 -3.23
C PRO A 113 -8.01 10.13 -3.54
N VAL A 114 -8.81 10.98 -4.19
CA VAL A 114 -10.18 10.66 -4.63
C VAL A 114 -10.24 10.76 -6.15
N ARG A 115 -10.74 9.72 -6.77
CA ARG A 115 -11.00 9.63 -8.20
C ARG A 115 -12.51 9.59 -8.44
N THR A 116 -12.92 10.12 -9.58
CA THR A 116 -14.34 10.13 -10.00
C THR A 116 -14.68 9.00 -10.96
N GLU A 117 -13.67 8.50 -11.67
CA GLU A 117 -13.86 7.39 -12.61
C GLU A 117 -14.18 6.10 -11.85
N PRO A 118 -15.36 5.50 -12.12
CA PRO A 118 -15.72 4.24 -11.49
C PRO A 118 -14.88 3.08 -12.04
N VAL A 119 -14.65 2.09 -11.18
CA VAL A 119 -13.91 0.88 -11.54
C VAL A 119 -14.79 -0.36 -11.52
N HIS A 120 -14.42 -1.35 -12.30
CA HIS A 120 -15.01 -2.68 -12.31
C HIS A 120 -14.04 -3.65 -11.61
N LEU A 121 -14.57 -4.45 -10.70
CA LEU A 121 -13.83 -5.48 -10.01
C LEU A 121 -14.32 -6.86 -10.44
N ALA A 122 -13.41 -7.79 -10.64
CA ALA A 122 -13.76 -9.18 -10.90
C ALA A 122 -14.22 -9.88 -9.62
N ARG A 123 -14.98 -10.97 -9.75
CA ARG A 123 -15.14 -11.96 -8.67
C ARG A 123 -14.18 -13.11 -8.92
N CYS A 124 -13.61 -13.64 -7.86
CA CYS A 124 -12.79 -14.84 -7.93
C CYS A 124 -13.11 -15.77 -6.74
N SER A 125 -12.69 -17.02 -6.86
CA SER A 125 -12.74 -17.94 -5.72
C SER A 125 -11.77 -17.50 -4.62
N MET A 126 -12.08 -17.85 -3.37
CA MET A 126 -11.17 -17.61 -2.26
C MET A 126 -9.82 -18.28 -2.54
N PRO A 127 -8.71 -17.55 -2.55
CA PRO A 127 -7.41 -18.16 -2.73
C PRO A 127 -7.10 -19.07 -1.52
N PRO A 128 -6.34 -20.14 -1.71
CA PRO A 128 -5.92 -20.98 -0.59
C PRO A 128 -5.11 -20.16 0.41
N PRO A 129 -5.09 -20.55 1.70
CA PRO A 129 -4.29 -19.86 2.70
C PRO A 129 -2.84 -19.69 2.23
N MET A 130 -2.36 -18.44 2.29
CA MET A 130 -1.01 -18.14 1.83
C MET A 130 0.01 -18.61 2.87
N PRO A 131 1.03 -19.42 2.49
CA PRO A 131 2.11 -19.80 3.39
C PRO A 131 2.81 -18.56 3.99
N SER A 132 3.31 -18.68 5.22
CA SER A 132 3.95 -17.56 5.95
C SER A 132 5.08 -16.89 5.15
N TRP A 133 5.92 -17.68 4.47
CA TRP A 133 6.99 -17.14 3.64
C TRP A 133 6.49 -16.26 2.48
N ARG A 134 5.34 -16.61 1.86
CA ARG A 134 4.70 -15.77 0.83
C ARG A 134 4.09 -14.50 1.41
N GLN A 135 3.51 -14.59 2.62
CA GLN A 135 2.99 -13.42 3.33
C GLN A 135 4.12 -12.43 3.63
N MET A 136 5.26 -12.92 4.12
CA MET A 136 6.44 -12.08 4.37
C MET A 136 7.05 -11.56 3.07
N ALA A 137 7.16 -12.39 2.02
CA ALA A 137 7.65 -11.95 0.71
C ALA A 137 6.77 -10.84 0.09
N ALA A 138 5.46 -10.85 0.32
CA ALA A 138 4.56 -9.78 -0.14
C ALA A 138 4.81 -8.42 0.56
N ARG A 139 5.56 -8.41 1.66
CA ARG A 139 6.00 -7.20 2.36
C ARG A 139 7.41 -6.74 1.95
N THR A 140 7.90 -7.26 0.84
CA THR A 140 9.22 -6.94 0.30
C THR A 140 9.12 -6.46 -1.15
N THR A 141 10.26 -6.19 -1.77
CA THR A 141 10.37 -5.83 -3.19
C THR A 141 10.02 -6.99 -4.14
N SER A 142 9.74 -8.19 -3.62
CA SER A 142 9.31 -9.36 -4.41
C SER A 142 7.86 -9.23 -4.90
N ARG A 143 7.66 -8.45 -5.96
CA ARG A 143 6.34 -8.08 -6.50
C ARG A 143 5.87 -8.93 -7.69
N ALA A 144 6.57 -10.01 -8.03
CA ALA A 144 6.28 -10.77 -9.25
C ALA A 144 4.84 -11.30 -9.29
N ALA A 145 4.35 -11.87 -8.18
CA ALA A 145 2.98 -12.36 -8.08
C ALA A 145 1.95 -11.24 -8.22
N GLN A 146 2.17 -10.11 -7.54
CA GLN A 146 1.31 -8.94 -7.64
C GLN A 146 1.25 -8.38 -9.06
N LEU A 147 2.41 -8.20 -9.72
CA LEU A 147 2.48 -7.70 -11.09
C LEU A 147 1.80 -8.63 -12.10
N ARG A 148 1.89 -9.95 -11.87
CA ARG A 148 1.16 -10.92 -12.67
C ARG A 148 -0.34 -10.74 -12.54
N THR A 149 -0.85 -10.67 -11.31
CA THR A 149 -2.28 -10.43 -11.03
C THR A 149 -2.75 -9.11 -11.64
N GLU A 150 -1.98 -8.02 -11.47
CA GLU A 150 -2.29 -6.71 -12.07
C GLU A 150 -2.44 -6.81 -13.60
N ARG A 151 -1.55 -7.53 -14.29
CA ARG A 151 -1.60 -7.71 -15.75
C ARG A 151 -2.79 -8.55 -16.21
N GLU A 152 -3.07 -9.66 -15.51
CA GLU A 152 -4.20 -10.53 -15.83
C GLU A 152 -5.53 -9.79 -15.68
N LEU A 153 -5.69 -9.01 -14.62
CA LEU A 153 -6.88 -8.20 -14.36
C LEU A 153 -7.04 -7.06 -15.36
N ALA A 154 -5.95 -6.33 -15.65
CA ALA A 154 -5.97 -5.25 -16.65
C ALA A 154 -6.34 -5.78 -18.03
N GLY A 155 -5.86 -6.96 -18.42
CA GLY A 155 -6.21 -7.62 -19.68
C GLY A 155 -7.69 -7.97 -19.80
N SER A 156 -8.41 -8.13 -18.69
CA SER A 156 -9.86 -8.37 -18.63
C SER A 156 -10.70 -7.13 -18.30
N GLY A 157 -10.07 -5.95 -18.22
CA GLY A 157 -10.75 -4.69 -17.95
C GLY A 157 -11.15 -4.47 -16.49
N HIS A 158 -10.54 -5.21 -15.55
CA HIS A 158 -10.81 -5.09 -14.12
C HIS A 158 -9.65 -4.43 -13.38
N ALA A 159 -9.97 -3.59 -12.40
CA ALA A 159 -8.96 -2.94 -11.55
C ALA A 159 -8.42 -3.86 -10.46
N ASP A 160 -9.23 -4.82 -9.99
CA ASP A 160 -8.89 -5.79 -8.95
C ASP A 160 -9.84 -6.99 -9.01
N ALA A 161 -9.61 -8.00 -8.17
CA ALA A 161 -10.54 -9.09 -7.96
C ALA A 161 -10.90 -9.23 -6.48
N VAL A 162 -12.17 -9.47 -6.23
CA VAL A 162 -12.72 -9.67 -4.89
C VAL A 162 -12.99 -11.18 -4.70
N PRO A 163 -12.25 -11.84 -3.80
CA PRO A 163 -12.54 -13.21 -3.43
C PRO A 163 -13.94 -13.33 -2.83
N THR A 164 -14.64 -14.40 -3.16
CA THR A 164 -15.96 -14.67 -2.60
C THR A 164 -15.99 -16.06 -2.00
N ASP A 165 -16.48 -16.14 -0.77
CA ASP A 165 -16.74 -17.40 -0.10
C ASP A 165 -18.22 -17.46 0.31
N SER A 166 -18.90 -18.55 -0.06
CA SER A 166 -20.32 -18.72 0.25
C SER A 166 -21.20 -17.52 -0.09
N GLY A 167 -20.79 -16.77 -1.14
CA GLY A 167 -21.48 -15.57 -1.60
C GLY A 167 -21.03 -14.28 -0.93
N HIS A 168 -20.24 -14.31 0.14
CA HIS A 168 -19.74 -13.12 0.85
C HIS A 168 -18.49 -12.54 0.18
N LEU A 169 -18.36 -11.21 0.22
CA LEU A 169 -17.20 -10.48 -0.31
C LEU A 169 -16.03 -10.54 0.68
N GLY A 170 -14.88 -11.00 0.21
CA GLY A 170 -13.62 -10.95 0.96
C GLY A 170 -12.79 -9.70 0.67
N VAL A 171 -11.57 -9.69 1.20
CA VAL A 171 -10.58 -8.62 0.95
C VAL A 171 -10.09 -8.70 -0.49
N PRO A 172 -10.09 -7.61 -1.27
CA PRO A 172 -9.54 -7.58 -2.63
C PRO A 172 -8.09 -8.07 -2.69
N LEU A 173 -7.68 -8.64 -3.82
CA LEU A 173 -6.34 -9.21 -3.98
C LEU A 173 -5.22 -8.16 -3.97
N LEU A 174 -5.48 -6.97 -4.49
CA LEU A 174 -4.48 -5.91 -4.65
C LEU A 174 -4.74 -4.70 -3.74
N GLY A 175 -5.99 -4.32 -3.60
CA GLY A 175 -6.43 -3.12 -2.90
C GLY A 175 -7.15 -3.37 -1.58
N ALA A 176 -8.14 -2.53 -1.32
CA ALA A 176 -9.08 -2.66 -0.22
C ALA A 176 -10.47 -2.15 -0.65
N LEU A 177 -11.53 -2.53 0.05
CA LEU A 177 -12.88 -2.00 -0.16
C LEU A 177 -13.33 -1.17 1.03
N VAL A 178 -14.08 -0.12 0.74
CA VAL A 178 -14.87 0.62 1.72
C VAL A 178 -16.32 0.55 1.26
N CYS A 179 -17.21 0.06 2.11
CA CYS A 179 -18.60 -0.19 1.77
C CYS A 179 -19.52 0.56 2.74
N ASP A 180 -20.52 1.27 2.21
CA ASP A 180 -21.62 1.76 3.03
C ASP A 180 -22.66 0.64 3.21
N THR A 181 -23.11 0.44 4.44
CA THR A 181 -24.13 -0.53 4.82
C THR A 181 -25.17 0.14 5.72
N PRO A 182 -26.35 -0.44 5.93
CA PRO A 182 -27.32 0.08 6.92
C PRO A 182 -26.76 0.20 8.33
N GLY A 183 -25.76 -0.64 8.69
CA GLY A 183 -25.09 -0.61 10.00
C GLY A 183 -23.93 0.39 10.09
N GLY A 184 -23.65 1.15 9.03
CA GLY A 184 -22.54 2.10 8.96
C GLY A 184 -21.51 1.72 7.90
N ARG A 185 -20.39 2.42 7.92
CA ARG A 185 -19.31 2.19 6.95
C ARG A 185 -18.37 1.08 7.40
N VAL A 186 -18.11 0.12 6.52
CA VAL A 186 -17.25 -1.04 6.75
C VAL A 186 -16.12 -1.04 5.73
N GLY A 187 -14.89 -1.30 6.20
CA GLY A 187 -13.70 -1.40 5.37
C GLY A 187 -13.09 -2.80 5.39
N LEU A 188 -12.95 -3.44 4.22
CA LEU A 188 -12.27 -4.72 4.01
C LEU A 188 -10.84 -4.48 3.58
N GLY A 189 -9.87 -5.07 4.27
CA GLY A 189 -8.43 -4.85 4.08
C GLY A 189 -7.84 -3.95 5.17
N ALA A 190 -7.97 -4.39 6.43
CA ALA A 190 -7.68 -3.61 7.63
C ALA A 190 -6.26 -3.00 7.64
N ALA A 191 -5.24 -3.73 7.18
CA ALA A 191 -3.86 -3.23 7.16
C ALA A 191 -3.68 -2.01 6.24
N ARG A 192 -4.27 -2.02 5.05
CA ARG A 192 -4.21 -0.90 4.09
C ARG A 192 -5.06 0.27 4.56
N LEU A 193 -6.29 0.00 4.96
CA LEU A 193 -7.23 1.01 5.42
C LEU A 193 -6.79 1.65 6.74
N GLY A 194 -6.07 0.91 7.59
CA GLY A 194 -5.42 1.45 8.79
C GLY A 194 -4.42 2.56 8.47
N ARG A 195 -3.59 2.38 7.42
CA ARG A 195 -2.67 3.43 6.96
C ARG A 195 -3.42 4.63 6.36
N LEU A 196 -4.49 4.38 5.62
CA LEU A 196 -5.35 5.45 5.07
C LEU A 196 -6.00 6.26 6.20
N ARG A 197 -6.48 5.58 7.25
CA ARG A 197 -7.05 6.21 8.45
C ARG A 197 -5.99 7.01 9.22
N ALA A 198 -4.80 6.43 9.43
CA ALA A 198 -3.68 7.12 10.09
C ALA A 198 -3.29 8.41 9.35
N ALA A 199 -3.36 8.41 8.01
CA ALA A 199 -3.16 9.59 7.19
C ALA A 199 -4.35 10.59 7.20
N GLY A 200 -5.48 10.25 7.82
CA GLY A 200 -6.69 11.10 7.85
C GLY A 200 -7.49 11.12 6.56
N LEU A 201 -7.26 10.15 5.68
CA LEU A 201 -7.96 10.00 4.41
C LEU A 201 -9.14 9.01 4.49
N LEU A 202 -9.36 8.41 5.65
CA LEU A 202 -10.50 7.54 5.93
C LEU A 202 -11.12 7.96 7.27
N ASP A 203 -12.44 8.02 7.31
CA ASP A 203 -13.19 8.36 8.50
C ASP A 203 -12.91 7.37 9.63
N THR A 204 -12.73 7.89 10.85
CA THR A 204 -12.47 7.10 12.06
C THR A 204 -13.65 6.22 12.45
N SER A 205 -14.88 6.58 12.09
CA SER A 205 -16.09 5.79 12.30
C SER A 205 -16.19 4.54 11.42
N THR A 206 -15.35 4.42 10.37
CA THR A 206 -15.36 3.23 9.52
C THR A 206 -14.90 2.00 10.31
N THR A 207 -15.69 0.97 10.39
CA THR A 207 -15.29 -0.31 11.01
C THR A 207 -14.34 -1.04 10.08
N LEU A 208 -13.09 -1.33 10.52
CA LEU A 208 -12.12 -2.10 9.74
C LEU A 208 -12.21 -3.57 10.10
N THR A 209 -12.29 -4.42 9.07
CA THR A 209 -12.35 -5.88 9.24
C THR A 209 -11.71 -6.58 8.04
N ASP A 210 -11.28 -7.82 8.24
CA ASP A 210 -10.95 -8.77 7.17
C ASP A 210 -11.98 -9.91 7.10
N ALA A 211 -13.03 -9.86 7.95
CA ALA A 211 -14.15 -10.79 7.89
C ALA A 211 -15.00 -10.54 6.62
N PRO A 212 -15.48 -11.60 5.96
CA PRO A 212 -16.30 -11.49 4.76
C PRO A 212 -17.59 -10.68 5.00
N LEU A 213 -17.99 -9.89 4.00
CA LEU A 213 -19.16 -9.01 4.03
C LEU A 213 -20.28 -9.54 3.12
N GLU A 214 -21.52 -9.51 3.63
CA GLU A 214 -22.68 -9.89 2.83
C GLU A 214 -22.96 -8.82 1.74
N PRO A 215 -22.97 -9.18 0.44
CA PRO A 215 -23.18 -8.22 -0.65
C PRO A 215 -24.52 -7.50 -0.59
N ALA A 216 -25.58 -8.18 -0.13
CA ALA A 216 -26.92 -7.59 -0.04
C ALA A 216 -27.00 -6.43 0.98
N ALA A 217 -26.07 -6.37 1.93
CA ALA A 217 -25.97 -5.25 2.86
C ALA A 217 -25.26 -4.03 2.27
N VAL A 218 -24.57 -4.15 1.14
CA VAL A 218 -23.78 -3.07 0.55
C VAL A 218 -24.67 -2.17 -0.29
N THR A 219 -24.72 -0.88 0.06
CA THR A 219 -25.48 0.14 -0.70
C THR A 219 -24.58 0.95 -1.64
N ARG A 220 -23.31 1.11 -1.30
CA ARG A 220 -22.26 1.74 -2.11
C ARG A 220 -20.91 1.12 -1.78
N ALA A 221 -20.02 1.09 -2.77
CA ALA A 221 -18.67 0.60 -2.57
C ALA A 221 -17.63 1.53 -3.21
N TRP A 222 -16.47 1.61 -2.57
CA TRP A 222 -15.27 2.27 -3.09
C TRP A 222 -14.10 1.31 -3.01
N TRP A 223 -13.29 1.31 -4.03
CA TRP A 223 -12.03 0.57 -4.07
C TRP A 223 -10.86 1.50 -3.77
N VAL A 224 -10.03 1.12 -2.80
CA VAL A 224 -8.77 1.79 -2.50
C VAL A 224 -7.66 1.04 -3.20
N SER A 225 -7.06 1.68 -4.19
CA SER A 225 -5.99 1.10 -5.02
C SER A 225 -4.71 0.81 -4.21
N PRO A 226 -3.76 0.03 -4.75
CA PRO A 226 -2.42 -0.11 -4.19
C PRO A 226 -1.69 1.22 -3.97
N ARG A 227 -2.07 2.26 -4.70
CA ARG A 227 -1.52 3.62 -4.59
C ARG A 227 -2.35 4.54 -3.70
N TYR A 228 -3.29 4.00 -2.91
CA TYR A 228 -4.15 4.77 -1.99
C TYR A 228 -5.06 5.80 -2.69
N GLU A 229 -5.36 5.60 -3.97
CA GLU A 229 -6.40 6.34 -4.66
C GLU A 229 -7.74 5.62 -4.46
N THR A 230 -8.77 6.38 -4.08
CA THR A 230 -10.12 5.86 -3.82
C THR A 230 -11.00 6.07 -5.05
N HIS A 231 -11.53 5.01 -5.61
CA HIS A 231 -12.41 5.00 -6.78
C HIS A 231 -13.80 4.51 -6.41
N PRO A 232 -14.88 5.10 -6.94
CA PRO A 232 -16.20 4.48 -6.85
C PRO A 232 -16.19 3.13 -7.58
N VAL A 233 -16.90 2.15 -7.03
CA VAL A 233 -17.04 0.83 -7.66
C VAL A 233 -18.35 0.79 -8.44
N ALA A 234 -18.27 0.53 -9.74
CA ALA A 234 -19.45 0.35 -10.59
C ALA A 234 -20.00 -1.08 -10.49
N SER A 235 -19.09 -2.05 -10.31
CA SER A 235 -19.50 -3.45 -10.17
C SER A 235 -18.43 -4.33 -9.53
N ILE A 236 -18.89 -5.41 -8.89
CA ILE A 236 -18.08 -6.55 -8.49
C ILE A 236 -18.70 -7.80 -9.13
N GLY A 237 -18.12 -8.25 -10.25
CA GLY A 237 -18.76 -9.25 -11.11
C GLY A 237 -20.13 -8.79 -11.58
N GLU A 238 -21.20 -9.51 -11.21
CA GLU A 238 -22.58 -9.18 -11.56
C GLU A 238 -23.26 -8.17 -10.63
N LEU A 239 -22.70 -7.93 -9.43
CA LEU A 239 -23.22 -6.93 -8.48
C LEU A 239 -23.03 -5.51 -9.04
N ARG A 240 -24.02 -4.63 -8.86
CA ARG A 240 -24.02 -3.21 -9.32
C ARG A 240 -24.46 -2.29 -8.19
N TRP A 241 -23.88 -1.08 -8.14
CA TRP A 241 -24.25 -0.01 -7.23
C TRP A 241 -24.35 1.35 -7.91
#